data_b6cdb8ee629a3a4ec1e1adac9cf76509
#
_entry.id   b6cdb8ee629a3a4ec1e1adac9cf76509
#
_cell.length_a   1.000
_cell.length_b   1.000
_cell.length_c   1.000
_cell.angle_alpha   90.00
_cell.angle_beta   90.00
_cell.angle_gamma   90.00
#
_symmetry.space_group_name_H-M   'P 1'
#
loop_
_entity.id
_entity.type
_entity.pdbx_description
1 polymer ?
#
loop_
_entity_poly.entity_id
_entity_poly.type
_entity_poly.pdbx_seq_one_letter_code
_entity_poly.pdbx_strand_id
1 'polypeptide(L)'
;MSTYISKVCLYGGLLLLAVLGSGFSLHAQELGSGGIGGRPAYPREDNPRSESIFIHEIDPGDTVSDGIKVINNTDQARTIQVYSADSIVSSGGAFGCAQLVDEKVDVGNWIILDRAEVTLEGSSSEVIDFDINVPEGTDVGEHGGCVVVQEKKPIAENEQGIGLSFRTAIRVAVLVPGDVVKNLEIVGFDSALKHSEIVLTPQIENTGNVSVDAEISSTIDYFFGKQYSQVGGQYPVLRGQTGEWNFQHNRPFWGGIFKASVTATYDRNVENFIGSDNPDKTELKYDSIWLFVVPHPVAFAVELAVLLGVIYLMIRLRRSLSVKRAVKNDWRSYTVRSGDDVKLLAKKHGISWKALASANKLKAPYTLKAGEKIKLPASKAAAKGRDQPRKIDVIK
;
A
#
# COMPACT_ATOMS: atom_id res chain seq x y z
N MET A 1 -39.79 39.57 22.37
CA MET A 1 -38.62 38.67 22.58
C MET A 1 -38.00 38.17 21.26
N SER A 2 -38.75 38.08 20.18
CA SER A 2 -38.27 37.61 18.86
C SER A 2 -37.30 38.55 18.14
N THR A 3 -37.41 39.86 18.31
CA THR A 3 -36.60 40.86 17.64
C THR A 3 -35.20 41.11 18.23
N TYR A 4 -34.95 40.66 19.46
CA TYR A 4 -33.63 40.77 20.09
C TYR A 4 -32.69 39.62 19.69
N ILE A 5 -33.21 38.43 19.48
CA ILE A 5 -32.40 37.25 19.06
C ILE A 5 -31.86 37.41 17.63
N SER A 6 -32.64 38.01 16.74
CA SER A 6 -32.21 38.25 15.34
C SER A 6 -31.06 39.26 15.25
N LYS A 7 -31.01 40.28 16.10
CA LYS A 7 -29.92 41.28 16.10
C LYS A 7 -28.63 40.74 16.71
N VAL A 8 -28.70 39.86 17.73
CA VAL A 8 -27.51 39.24 18.32
C VAL A 8 -26.85 38.26 17.36
N CYS A 9 -27.63 37.50 16.57
CA CYS A 9 -27.08 36.63 15.51
C CYS A 9 -26.44 37.43 14.38
N LEU A 10 -26.96 38.59 14.03
CA LEU A 10 -26.43 39.42 12.96
C LEU A 10 -25.09 40.07 13.33
N TYR A 11 -24.96 40.56 14.57
CA TYR A 11 -23.69 41.12 15.06
C TYR A 11 -22.64 40.07 15.40
N GLY A 12 -23.06 38.89 15.87
CA GLY A 12 -22.17 37.74 16.09
C GLY A 12 -21.57 37.22 14.78
N GLY A 13 -22.38 37.15 13.71
CA GLY A 13 -21.92 36.77 12.37
C GLY A 13 -20.96 37.77 11.74
N LEU A 14 -21.18 39.07 11.94
CA LEU A 14 -20.30 40.13 11.42
C LEU A 14 -18.95 40.19 12.16
N LEU A 15 -18.91 39.89 13.47
CA LEU A 15 -17.68 39.83 14.25
C LEU A 15 -16.86 38.57 13.88
N LEU A 16 -17.48 37.45 13.57
CA LEU A 16 -16.79 36.23 13.11
C LEU A 16 -16.20 36.42 11.69
N LEU A 17 -16.89 37.14 10.82
CA LEU A 17 -16.37 37.48 9.47
C LEU A 17 -15.21 38.49 9.50
N ALA A 18 -15.18 39.40 10.48
CA ALA A 18 -14.09 40.36 10.65
C ALA A 18 -12.80 39.72 11.18
N VAL A 19 -12.91 38.63 11.97
CA VAL A 19 -11.74 37.87 12.45
C VAL A 19 -11.17 36.93 11.38
N LEU A 20 -12.01 36.50 10.43
CA LEU A 20 -11.53 35.71 9.28
C LEU A 20 -10.96 36.56 8.15
N GLY A 21 -11.16 37.89 8.18
CA GLY A 21 -10.62 38.84 7.19
C GLY A 21 -9.28 39.44 7.54
N SER A 22 -8.73 39.25 8.75
CA SER A 22 -7.33 39.52 9.05
C SER A 22 -6.50 38.40 8.46
N GLY A 23 -6.20 38.54 7.17
CA GLY A 23 -5.21 37.74 6.46
C GLY A 23 -3.91 37.84 7.24
N PHE A 24 -3.61 36.88 8.11
CA PHE A 24 -2.24 36.53 8.40
C PHE A 24 -1.65 36.14 7.05
N SER A 25 -0.94 37.06 6.41
CA SER A 25 0.06 36.69 5.44
C SER A 25 1.06 35.83 6.20
N LEU A 26 0.78 34.53 6.26
CA LEU A 26 1.83 33.54 6.41
C LEU A 26 2.73 33.80 5.20
N HIS A 27 3.75 34.63 5.40
CA HIS A 27 4.95 34.50 4.61
C HIS A 27 5.35 33.05 4.84
N ALA A 28 4.96 32.16 3.92
CA ALA A 28 5.69 30.95 3.69
C ALA A 28 7.09 31.48 3.41
N GLN A 29 7.94 31.44 4.42
CA GLN A 29 9.35 31.49 4.22
C GLN A 29 9.58 30.35 3.26
N GLU A 30 9.76 30.67 1.95
CA GLU A 30 10.31 29.72 1.00
C GLU A 30 11.51 29.17 1.77
N LEU A 31 11.41 27.90 2.17
CA LEU A 31 12.57 27.09 2.48
C LEU A 31 13.32 27.04 1.15
N GLY A 32 14.12 28.08 0.93
CA GLY A 32 14.86 28.24 -0.28
C GLY A 32 15.63 26.95 -0.43
N SER A 33 15.27 26.18 -1.46
CA SER A 33 16.18 25.21 -2.02
C SER A 33 17.49 25.98 -2.13
N GLY A 34 18.47 25.65 -1.27
CA GLY A 34 19.60 26.53 -0.95
C GLY A 34 20.39 27.04 -2.14
N GLY A 35 19.82 27.72 -3.03
CA GLY A 35 20.32 28.49 -4.18
C GLY A 35 21.59 28.02 -4.86
N ILE A 36 22.23 26.96 -4.32
CA ILE A 36 23.45 26.35 -4.81
C ILE A 36 23.10 25.09 -5.57
N GLY A 37 23.60 24.94 -6.79
CA GLY A 37 23.37 23.80 -7.64
C GLY A 37 24.62 23.37 -8.40
N GLY A 38 24.50 22.23 -9.06
CA GLY A 38 25.54 21.73 -9.95
C GLY A 38 24.90 20.91 -11.09
N ARG A 39 25.57 20.89 -12.24
CA ARG A 39 25.23 20.04 -13.38
C ARG A 39 26.47 19.73 -14.21
N PRO A 40 26.45 18.71 -15.07
CA PRO A 40 27.51 18.49 -16.04
C PRO A 40 27.80 19.75 -16.86
N ALA A 41 29.08 20.06 -17.03
CA ALA A 41 29.51 21.23 -17.81
C ALA A 41 29.49 20.94 -19.32
N TYR A 42 29.71 19.68 -19.70
CA TYR A 42 29.89 19.25 -21.08
C TYR A 42 28.90 18.13 -21.48
N PRO A 43 27.57 18.45 -21.50
CA PRO A 43 26.56 17.47 -21.84
C PRO A 43 26.72 17.03 -23.32
N ARG A 44 26.45 15.76 -23.59
CA ARG A 44 26.53 15.16 -24.90
C ARG A 44 25.23 15.33 -25.67
N GLU A 45 25.31 15.71 -26.96
CA GLU A 45 24.11 15.90 -27.81
C GLU A 45 23.36 14.59 -28.11
N ASP A 46 24.11 13.46 -28.15
CA ASP A 46 23.61 12.12 -28.46
C ASP A 46 22.89 11.46 -27.25
N ASN A 47 23.04 12.01 -26.05
CA ASN A 47 22.41 11.47 -24.86
C ASN A 47 21.85 12.58 -23.96
N PRO A 48 20.54 12.88 -24.03
CA PRO A 48 19.92 13.94 -23.22
C PRO A 48 20.10 13.76 -21.72
N ARG A 49 20.29 12.53 -21.22
CA ARG A 49 20.52 12.30 -19.78
C ARG A 49 21.86 12.84 -19.30
N SER A 50 22.81 13.06 -20.21
CA SER A 50 24.10 13.68 -19.88
C SER A 50 23.98 15.15 -19.39
N GLU A 51 22.83 15.79 -19.55
CA GLU A 51 22.56 17.09 -18.95
C GLU A 51 22.47 17.04 -17.41
N SER A 52 22.18 15.87 -16.86
CA SER A 52 21.95 15.67 -15.42
C SER A 52 22.80 14.58 -14.78
N ILE A 53 23.48 13.76 -15.57
CA ILE A 53 24.28 12.60 -15.13
C ILE A 53 25.59 12.61 -15.93
N PHE A 54 26.72 12.39 -15.27
CA PHE A 54 27.97 12.07 -15.96
C PHE A 54 27.94 10.61 -16.42
N ILE A 55 28.08 10.37 -17.72
CA ILE A 55 27.98 9.03 -18.34
C ILE A 55 29.19 8.81 -19.23
N HIS A 56 30.06 7.90 -18.83
CA HIS A 56 31.30 7.60 -19.54
C HIS A 56 31.48 6.10 -19.74
N GLU A 57 32.05 5.73 -20.86
CA GLU A 57 32.57 4.40 -21.12
C GLU A 57 34.10 4.51 -21.13
N ILE A 58 34.76 3.80 -20.21
CA ILE A 58 36.18 3.96 -19.94
C ILE A 58 36.84 2.57 -19.77
N ASP A 59 37.88 2.30 -20.51
CA ASP A 59 38.66 1.08 -20.33
C ASP A 59 39.45 1.08 -19.02
N PRO A 60 39.68 -0.10 -18.38
CA PRO A 60 40.54 -0.18 -17.21
C PRO A 60 41.97 0.36 -17.50
N GLY A 61 42.45 1.22 -16.63
CA GLY A 61 43.73 1.92 -16.73
C GLY A 61 43.66 3.26 -17.46
N ASP A 62 42.53 3.59 -18.08
CA ASP A 62 42.38 4.86 -18.80
C ASP A 62 41.81 5.97 -17.90
N THR A 63 41.94 7.19 -18.39
CA THR A 63 41.49 8.41 -17.74
C THR A 63 40.64 9.23 -18.70
N VAL A 64 39.53 9.76 -18.21
CA VAL A 64 38.67 10.71 -18.93
C VAL A 64 38.48 11.95 -18.09
N SER A 65 38.63 13.13 -18.72
CA SER A 65 38.37 14.42 -18.10
C SER A 65 36.95 14.88 -18.37
N ASP A 66 36.30 15.47 -17.37
CA ASP A 66 34.99 16.11 -17.46
C ASP A 66 34.93 17.32 -16.49
N GLY A 67 33.79 17.98 -16.38
CA GLY A 67 33.65 19.16 -15.52
C GLY A 67 32.25 19.31 -14.96
N ILE A 68 32.20 19.84 -13.75
CA ILE A 68 30.98 20.24 -13.10
C ILE A 68 30.79 21.74 -13.16
N LYS A 69 29.68 22.20 -13.71
CA LYS A 69 29.25 23.59 -13.61
C LYS A 69 28.57 23.83 -12.25
N VAL A 70 29.28 24.49 -11.35
CA VAL A 70 28.77 24.90 -10.04
C VAL A 70 28.05 26.24 -10.20
N ILE A 71 26.87 26.38 -9.58
CA ILE A 71 25.96 27.49 -9.78
C ILE A 71 25.54 28.06 -8.44
N ASN A 72 25.69 29.40 -8.29
CA ASN A 72 25.15 30.14 -7.15
C ASN A 72 23.97 30.98 -7.66
N ASN A 73 22.74 30.57 -7.39
CA ASN A 73 21.53 31.31 -7.75
C ASN A 73 21.09 32.28 -6.63
N THR A 74 21.85 32.41 -5.55
CA THR A 74 21.57 33.40 -4.52
C THR A 74 22.05 34.79 -4.96
N ASP A 75 21.67 35.83 -4.25
CA ASP A 75 22.12 37.21 -4.45
C ASP A 75 23.43 37.57 -3.72
N GLN A 76 23.97 36.64 -2.93
CA GLN A 76 25.16 36.81 -2.12
C GLN A 76 26.30 35.87 -2.53
N ALA A 77 27.52 36.29 -2.28
CA ALA A 77 28.69 35.43 -2.43
C ALA A 77 28.62 34.22 -1.48
N ARG A 78 28.91 33.03 -2.02
CA ARG A 78 28.88 31.75 -1.30
C ARG A 78 30.17 30.97 -1.53
N THR A 79 30.69 30.40 -0.47
CA THR A 79 31.79 29.44 -0.55
C THR A 79 31.19 28.05 -0.66
N ILE A 80 31.54 27.35 -1.72
CA ILE A 80 30.96 26.06 -2.12
C ILE A 80 32.06 25.02 -2.08
N GLN A 81 31.82 23.91 -1.39
CA GLN A 81 32.67 22.74 -1.40
C GLN A 81 32.15 21.75 -2.47
N VAL A 82 33.10 21.22 -3.25
CA VAL A 82 32.83 20.16 -4.24
C VAL A 82 33.65 18.94 -3.86
N TYR A 83 33.04 17.78 -3.86
CA TYR A 83 33.70 16.52 -3.52
C TYR A 83 33.10 15.34 -4.27
N SER A 84 33.90 14.28 -4.44
CA SER A 84 33.45 13.01 -4.97
C SER A 84 32.97 12.08 -3.86
N ALA A 85 32.06 11.19 -4.16
CA ALA A 85 31.55 10.17 -3.25
C ALA A 85 31.11 8.92 -4.03
N ASP A 86 31.04 7.77 -3.37
CA ASP A 86 30.45 6.58 -3.96
C ASP A 86 28.92 6.65 -4.01
N SER A 87 28.33 5.95 -4.95
CA SER A 87 26.88 5.75 -5.00
C SER A 87 26.42 4.75 -3.92
N ILE A 88 25.29 5.01 -3.31
CA ILE A 88 24.67 4.13 -2.31
C ILE A 88 23.19 3.98 -2.59
N VAL A 89 22.57 2.92 -2.06
CA VAL A 89 21.11 2.80 -1.98
C VAL A 89 20.66 3.42 -0.67
N SER A 90 19.82 4.43 -0.75
CA SER A 90 19.21 5.07 0.42
C SER A 90 18.03 4.26 0.94
N SER A 91 17.58 4.57 2.17
CA SER A 91 16.34 3.98 2.71
C SER A 91 15.15 4.29 1.77
N GLY A 92 14.46 3.24 1.33
CA GLY A 92 13.37 3.36 0.35
C GLY A 92 13.78 3.05 -1.08
N GLY A 93 14.98 2.46 -1.30
CA GLY A 93 15.43 1.97 -2.61
C GLY A 93 15.94 3.04 -3.57
N ALA A 94 15.92 4.32 -3.17
CA ALA A 94 16.34 5.42 -4.03
C ALA A 94 17.87 5.51 -4.12
N PHE A 95 18.36 5.97 -5.28
CA PHE A 95 19.76 6.34 -5.49
C PHE A 95 20.17 7.43 -4.49
N GLY A 96 21.32 7.28 -3.91
CA GLY A 96 21.94 8.25 -3.02
C GLY A 96 23.45 8.30 -3.23
N CYS A 97 24.07 9.25 -2.56
CA CYS A 97 25.53 9.41 -2.55
C CYS A 97 26.01 9.38 -1.10
N ALA A 98 27.12 8.72 -0.87
CA ALA A 98 27.80 8.65 0.41
C ALA A 98 28.13 10.06 0.95
N GLN A 99 28.42 10.17 2.23
CA GLN A 99 28.79 11.44 2.86
C GLN A 99 30.26 11.78 2.58
N LEU A 100 30.61 13.04 2.75
CA LEU A 100 32.01 13.50 2.60
C LEU A 100 33.01 12.70 3.46
N VAL A 101 32.55 12.26 4.64
CA VAL A 101 33.38 11.56 5.63
C VAL A 101 33.45 10.06 5.43
N ASP A 102 32.60 9.51 4.55
CA ASP A 102 32.55 8.08 4.28
C ASP A 102 33.77 7.65 3.43
N GLU A 103 34.19 6.41 3.63
CA GLU A 103 35.27 5.81 2.82
C GLU A 103 34.82 5.68 1.37
N LYS A 104 35.72 5.95 0.45
CA LYS A 104 35.49 5.84 -0.99
C LYS A 104 36.21 4.60 -1.50
N VAL A 105 35.43 3.67 -2.05
CA VAL A 105 35.94 2.36 -2.50
C VAL A 105 35.74 2.12 -4.02
N ASP A 106 34.87 2.92 -4.65
CA ASP A 106 34.53 2.80 -6.06
C ASP A 106 34.76 4.15 -6.78
N VAL A 107 33.92 4.57 -7.67
CA VAL A 107 34.07 5.78 -8.52
C VAL A 107 34.38 7.04 -7.71
N GLY A 108 33.85 7.14 -6.49
CA GLY A 108 34.19 8.24 -5.58
C GLY A 108 35.70 8.37 -5.33
N ASN A 109 36.47 7.26 -5.37
CA ASN A 109 37.92 7.22 -5.25
C ASN A 109 38.65 7.46 -6.59
N TRP A 110 37.98 7.23 -7.73
CA TRP A 110 38.57 7.41 -9.04
C TRP A 110 38.56 8.87 -9.51
N ILE A 111 37.67 9.69 -8.94
CA ILE A 111 37.47 11.10 -9.30
C ILE A 111 38.49 11.96 -8.57
N ILE A 112 39.30 12.69 -9.34
CA ILE A 112 40.25 13.68 -8.88
C ILE A 112 39.77 15.05 -9.36
N LEU A 113 39.34 15.91 -8.45
CA LEU A 113 38.89 17.27 -8.72
C LEU A 113 40.10 18.23 -8.79
N ASP A 114 40.11 19.15 -9.74
CA ASP A 114 41.12 20.23 -9.81
C ASP A 114 41.17 21.06 -8.55
N ARG A 115 40.01 21.29 -7.95
CA ARG A 115 39.86 22.00 -6.67
C ARG A 115 38.60 21.54 -5.93
N ALA A 116 38.71 21.48 -4.64
CA ALA A 116 37.65 21.06 -3.73
C ALA A 116 36.74 22.21 -3.23
N GLU A 117 37.07 23.45 -3.56
CA GLU A 117 36.36 24.63 -3.03
C GLU A 117 36.41 25.80 -4.02
N VAL A 118 35.31 26.52 -4.13
CA VAL A 118 35.19 27.75 -4.93
C VAL A 118 34.30 28.76 -4.23
N THR A 119 34.64 30.05 -4.31
CA THR A 119 33.77 31.14 -3.85
C THR A 119 33.15 31.81 -5.05
N LEU A 120 31.81 31.73 -5.17
CA LEU A 120 31.06 32.31 -6.27
C LEU A 120 30.28 33.54 -5.79
N GLU A 121 30.34 34.62 -6.54
CA GLU A 121 29.49 35.80 -6.36
C GLU A 121 28.01 35.44 -6.58
N GLY A 122 27.10 36.30 -6.15
CA GLY A 122 25.66 36.11 -6.37
C GLY A 122 25.33 36.03 -7.86
N SER A 123 24.43 35.13 -8.20
CA SER A 123 23.97 34.89 -9.58
C SER A 123 25.09 34.54 -10.56
N SER A 124 26.11 33.82 -10.09
CA SER A 124 27.27 33.42 -10.91
C SER A 124 27.45 31.92 -10.97
N SER A 125 28.27 31.47 -11.90
CA SER A 125 28.62 30.05 -12.04
C SER A 125 30.04 29.89 -12.55
N GLU A 126 30.67 28.77 -12.19
CA GLU A 126 32.03 28.41 -12.61
C GLU A 126 32.12 26.93 -12.88
N VAL A 127 33.03 26.53 -13.77
CA VAL A 127 33.31 25.11 -14.06
C VAL A 127 34.51 24.68 -13.21
N ILE A 128 34.38 23.53 -12.57
CA ILE A 128 35.46 22.82 -11.91
C ILE A 128 35.66 21.53 -12.70
N ASP A 129 36.86 21.42 -13.29
CA ASP A 129 37.23 20.23 -14.04
C ASP A 129 37.68 19.12 -13.09
N PHE A 130 37.54 17.88 -13.53
CA PHE A 130 37.98 16.69 -12.81
C PHE A 130 38.36 15.56 -13.78
N ASP A 131 39.20 14.67 -13.32
CA ASP A 131 39.56 13.45 -14.01
C ASP A 131 38.92 12.23 -13.36
N ILE A 132 38.49 11.27 -14.15
CA ILE A 132 38.05 9.94 -13.73
C ILE A 132 39.11 8.95 -14.13
N ASN A 133 39.84 8.39 -13.17
CA ASN A 133 40.92 7.44 -13.40
C ASN A 133 40.43 6.03 -13.04
N VAL A 134 40.13 5.20 -14.05
CA VAL A 134 39.70 3.83 -13.82
C VAL A 134 40.90 2.96 -13.49
N PRO A 135 40.98 2.26 -12.36
CA PRO A 135 42.10 1.40 -12.01
C PRO A 135 42.28 0.25 -13.00
N GLU A 136 43.53 -0.20 -13.22
CA GLU A 136 43.82 -1.44 -13.95
C GLU A 136 43.16 -2.63 -13.23
N GLY A 137 42.53 -3.52 -14.01
CA GLY A 137 41.87 -4.72 -13.46
C GLY A 137 40.48 -4.49 -12.84
N THR A 138 39.90 -3.30 -13.06
CA THR A 138 38.49 -3.05 -12.74
C THR A 138 37.59 -4.01 -13.52
N ASP A 139 36.62 -4.61 -12.85
CA ASP A 139 35.72 -5.59 -13.47
C ASP A 139 34.67 -4.92 -14.39
N VAL A 140 34.21 -5.70 -15.37
CA VAL A 140 33.26 -5.29 -16.42
C VAL A 140 31.91 -4.87 -15.80
N GLY A 141 31.32 -3.82 -16.35
CA GLY A 141 30.00 -3.34 -16.01
C GLY A 141 29.99 -1.91 -15.49
N GLU A 142 28.90 -1.49 -14.92
CA GLU A 142 28.76 -0.13 -14.39
C GLU A 142 29.35 -0.01 -12.99
N HIS A 143 30.09 1.05 -12.79
CA HIS A 143 30.55 1.55 -11.52
C HIS A 143 29.91 2.90 -11.24
N GLY A 144 29.55 3.14 -9.98
CA GLY A 144 28.72 4.27 -9.62
C GLY A 144 29.34 5.19 -8.57
N GLY A 145 29.28 6.48 -8.86
CA GLY A 145 29.69 7.52 -7.93
C GLY A 145 28.88 8.79 -8.07
N CYS A 146 29.38 9.83 -7.43
CA CYS A 146 28.78 11.16 -7.42
C CYS A 146 29.83 12.25 -7.39
N VAL A 147 29.52 13.39 -8.04
CA VAL A 147 30.11 14.67 -7.72
C VAL A 147 29.10 15.49 -6.95
N VAL A 148 29.47 15.91 -5.75
CA VAL A 148 28.57 16.58 -4.79
C VAL A 148 28.98 18.03 -4.60
N VAL A 149 28.01 18.92 -4.65
CA VAL A 149 28.13 20.35 -4.46
C VAL A 149 27.40 20.73 -3.18
N GLN A 150 28.08 21.36 -2.23
CA GLN A 150 27.53 21.70 -0.93
C GLN A 150 28.00 23.10 -0.48
N GLU A 151 27.10 23.90 0.07
CA GLU A 151 27.52 25.17 0.70
C GLU A 151 28.36 24.89 1.93
N LYS A 152 29.55 25.49 1.97
CA LYS A 152 30.39 25.48 3.16
C LYS A 152 29.93 26.55 4.12
N LYS A 153 29.09 26.18 5.09
CA LYS A 153 28.68 27.08 6.15
C LYS A 153 29.78 27.19 7.20
N PRO A 154 30.12 28.42 7.65
CA PRO A 154 30.99 28.56 8.80
C PRO A 154 30.32 27.90 10.01
N ILE A 155 31.05 27.09 10.76
CA ILE A 155 30.58 26.54 12.04
C ILE A 155 30.55 27.74 13.02
N ALA A 156 29.36 28.27 13.26
CA ALA A 156 29.16 29.27 14.28
C ALA A 156 29.23 28.56 15.66
N GLU A 157 30.30 28.81 16.42
CA GLU A 157 30.58 28.15 17.70
C GLU A 157 29.51 28.41 18.79
N ASN A 158 28.50 29.24 18.54
CA ASN A 158 27.53 29.67 19.55
C ASN A 158 26.05 29.62 19.11
N GLU A 159 25.69 29.02 17.98
CA GLU A 159 24.29 28.91 17.60
C GLU A 159 23.67 27.59 18.11
N GLN A 160 22.79 27.71 19.11
CA GLN A 160 21.87 26.64 19.52
C GLN A 160 20.74 26.55 18.48
N GLY A 161 21.04 25.97 17.31
CA GLY A 161 20.07 25.80 16.24
C GLY A 161 20.33 24.53 15.42
N ILE A 162 19.30 24.01 14.77
CA ILE A 162 19.46 22.93 13.80
C ILE A 162 20.01 23.54 12.51
N GLY A 163 21.30 23.29 12.24
CA GLY A 163 21.94 23.68 10.98
C GLY A 163 21.42 22.79 9.83
N LEU A 164 20.61 23.33 8.91
CA LEU A 164 20.27 22.66 7.65
C LEU A 164 21.36 22.94 6.62
N SER A 165 21.97 21.89 6.08
CA SER A 165 22.88 21.97 4.94
C SER A 165 22.25 21.26 3.76
N PHE A 166 22.08 21.97 2.65
CA PHE A 166 21.60 21.40 1.39
C PHE A 166 22.80 21.02 0.53
N ARG A 167 22.73 19.86 -0.10
CA ARG A 167 23.71 19.40 -1.08
C ARG A 167 23.02 18.98 -2.38
N THR A 168 23.63 19.27 -3.51
CA THR A 168 23.25 18.77 -4.82
C THR A 168 24.27 17.70 -5.21
N ALA A 169 23.79 16.49 -5.48
CA ALA A 169 24.65 15.39 -5.90
C ALA A 169 24.29 15.00 -7.33
N ILE A 170 25.29 14.93 -8.19
CA ILE A 170 25.18 14.55 -9.59
C ILE A 170 25.79 13.16 -9.72
N ARG A 171 24.97 12.19 -10.22
CA ARG A 171 25.43 10.83 -10.45
C ARG A 171 26.55 10.80 -11.47
N VAL A 172 27.53 9.93 -11.21
CA VAL A 172 28.57 9.54 -12.15
C VAL A 172 28.40 8.05 -12.42
N ALA A 173 28.19 7.69 -13.67
CA ALA A 173 28.05 6.32 -14.16
C ALA A 173 29.21 6.02 -15.11
N VAL A 174 30.11 5.14 -14.70
CA VAL A 174 31.25 4.69 -15.49
C VAL A 174 30.98 3.27 -15.95
N LEU A 175 30.85 3.04 -17.26
CA LEU A 175 30.77 1.72 -17.85
C LEU A 175 32.19 1.25 -18.22
N VAL A 176 32.59 0.15 -17.59
CA VAL A 176 33.78 -0.61 -18.05
C VAL A 176 33.32 -1.59 -19.14
N PRO A 177 33.84 -1.48 -20.37
CA PRO A 177 33.37 -2.26 -21.50
C PRO A 177 33.48 -3.77 -21.30
N GLY A 178 32.53 -4.52 -21.89
CA GLY A 178 32.47 -5.97 -21.85
C GLY A 178 31.06 -6.51 -21.92
N ASP A 179 30.85 -7.75 -21.45
CA ASP A 179 29.56 -8.39 -21.46
C ASP A 179 28.60 -7.76 -20.42
N VAL A 180 27.64 -6.98 -20.90
CA VAL A 180 26.63 -6.33 -20.06
C VAL A 180 25.51 -7.30 -19.75
N VAL A 181 25.14 -7.41 -18.46
CA VAL A 181 24.03 -8.23 -17.96
C VAL A 181 23.07 -7.34 -17.19
N LYS A 182 21.82 -7.27 -17.64
CA LYS A 182 20.72 -6.62 -16.93
C LYS A 182 19.80 -7.69 -16.37
N ASN A 183 19.75 -7.82 -15.04
CA ASN A 183 18.86 -8.76 -14.38
C ASN A 183 18.44 -8.24 -13.01
N LEU A 184 17.13 -8.26 -12.78
CA LEU A 184 16.52 -7.94 -11.47
C LEU A 184 15.81 -9.17 -10.95
N GLU A 185 15.90 -9.41 -9.65
CA GLU A 185 15.19 -10.48 -8.94
C GLU A 185 14.42 -9.90 -7.75
N ILE A 186 13.20 -10.36 -7.56
CA ILE A 186 12.43 -10.04 -6.36
C ILE A 186 12.80 -11.06 -5.29
N VAL A 187 13.62 -10.66 -4.33
CA VAL A 187 14.20 -11.53 -3.30
C VAL A 187 13.38 -11.55 -2.01
N GLY A 188 12.50 -10.59 -1.83
CA GLY A 188 11.62 -10.51 -0.68
C GLY A 188 10.39 -9.65 -0.92
N PHE A 189 9.33 -9.93 -0.16
CA PHE A 189 8.12 -9.11 -0.18
C PHE A 189 7.43 -9.19 1.18
N ASP A 190 7.63 -8.16 1.98
CA ASP A 190 7.06 -8.06 3.31
C ASP A 190 5.80 -7.21 3.32
N SER A 191 4.96 -7.45 4.32
CA SER A 191 3.77 -6.66 4.56
C SER A 191 3.57 -6.37 6.04
N ALA A 192 3.19 -5.14 6.37
CA ALA A 192 2.87 -4.72 7.72
C ALA A 192 1.50 -4.03 7.76
N LEU A 193 0.65 -4.45 8.70
CA LEU A 193 -0.62 -3.79 8.99
C LEU A 193 -0.39 -2.75 10.08
N LYS A 194 -0.45 -1.47 9.71
CA LYS A 194 -0.46 -0.35 10.65
C LYS A 194 -1.92 0.07 10.95
N HIS A 195 -2.10 0.99 11.90
CA HIS A 195 -3.43 1.38 12.35
C HIS A 195 -4.37 1.82 11.20
N SER A 196 -3.89 2.64 10.27
CA SER A 196 -4.65 3.20 9.14
C SER A 196 -4.18 2.72 7.77
N GLU A 197 -3.10 1.94 7.69
CA GLU A 197 -2.39 1.64 6.46
C GLU A 197 -1.99 0.17 6.37
N ILE A 198 -1.87 -0.29 5.14
CA ILE A 198 -1.16 -1.52 4.76
C ILE A 198 0.14 -1.04 4.12
N VAL A 199 1.27 -1.42 4.69
CA VAL A 199 2.59 -1.15 4.11
C VAL A 199 3.09 -2.41 3.44
N LEU A 200 3.42 -2.30 2.17
CA LEU A 200 4.05 -3.37 1.39
C LEU A 200 5.51 -2.99 1.13
N THR A 201 6.42 -3.89 1.43
CA THR A 201 7.86 -3.65 1.32
C THR A 201 8.51 -4.72 0.43
N PRO A 202 8.49 -4.55 -0.91
CA PRO A 202 9.27 -5.40 -1.81
C PRO A 202 10.76 -5.11 -1.70
N GLN A 203 11.56 -6.18 -1.82
CA GLN A 203 13.01 -6.16 -1.89
C GLN A 203 13.43 -6.68 -3.27
N ILE A 204 14.10 -5.82 -4.04
CA ILE A 204 14.50 -6.12 -5.41
C ILE A 204 16.02 -6.03 -5.49
N GLU A 205 16.64 -7.12 -5.85
CA GLU A 205 18.08 -7.24 -6.04
C GLU A 205 18.44 -7.12 -7.52
N ASN A 206 19.48 -6.36 -7.81
CA ASN A 206 20.10 -6.32 -9.11
C ASN A 206 21.26 -7.33 -9.15
N THR A 207 21.01 -8.47 -9.79
CA THR A 207 22.00 -9.53 -9.98
C THR A 207 22.79 -9.39 -11.29
N GLY A 208 22.57 -8.28 -12.03
CA GLY A 208 23.34 -7.89 -13.19
C GLY A 208 24.61 -7.13 -12.84
N ASN A 209 25.33 -6.69 -13.88
CA ASN A 209 26.56 -5.90 -13.71
C ASN A 209 26.42 -4.43 -14.12
N VAL A 210 25.22 -3.96 -14.39
CA VAL A 210 24.90 -2.54 -14.62
C VAL A 210 23.66 -2.16 -13.83
N SER A 211 23.53 -0.88 -13.48
CA SER A 211 22.32 -0.35 -12.85
C SER A 211 21.13 -0.42 -13.81
N VAL A 212 19.98 -0.71 -13.28
CA VAL A 212 18.74 -0.87 -14.04
C VAL A 212 17.69 0.12 -13.55
N ASP A 213 17.24 1.00 -14.44
CA ASP A 213 16.10 1.88 -14.14
C ASP A 213 14.81 1.05 -14.17
N ALA A 214 14.24 0.83 -13.01
CA ALA A 214 13.03 0.03 -12.85
C ALA A 214 11.84 0.88 -12.40
N GLU A 215 10.70 0.68 -13.05
CA GLU A 215 9.40 1.14 -12.57
C GLU A 215 8.82 0.08 -11.65
N ILE A 216 8.65 0.42 -10.37
CA ILE A 216 8.17 -0.51 -9.36
C ILE A 216 6.78 -0.10 -8.94
N SER A 217 5.86 -1.05 -8.97
CA SER A 217 4.47 -0.86 -8.58
C SER A 217 4.00 -1.95 -7.64
N SER A 218 3.08 -1.61 -6.75
CA SER A 218 2.39 -2.57 -5.91
C SER A 218 0.89 -2.54 -6.14
N THR A 219 0.26 -3.71 -6.09
CA THR A 219 -1.19 -3.84 -6.20
C THR A 219 -1.75 -4.62 -5.03
N ILE A 220 -2.95 -4.25 -4.59
CA ILE A 220 -3.74 -5.01 -3.63
C ILE A 220 -5.08 -5.33 -4.30
N ASP A 221 -5.32 -6.62 -4.54
CA ASP A 221 -6.56 -7.12 -5.12
C ASP A 221 -7.49 -7.62 -4.01
N TYR A 222 -8.72 -7.14 -4.05
CA TYR A 222 -9.77 -7.63 -3.16
C TYR A 222 -10.45 -8.86 -3.77
N PHE A 223 -10.84 -9.81 -2.93
CA PHE A 223 -11.49 -11.06 -3.37
C PHE A 223 -12.69 -10.84 -4.31
N PHE A 224 -13.34 -9.69 -4.25
CA PHE A 224 -14.46 -9.31 -5.10
C PHE A 224 -14.10 -8.34 -6.25
N GLY A 225 -12.83 -8.25 -6.64
CA GLY A 225 -12.39 -7.54 -7.84
C GLY A 225 -12.11 -6.04 -7.69
N LYS A 226 -11.96 -5.51 -6.48
CA LYS A 226 -11.40 -4.16 -6.27
C LYS A 226 -9.88 -4.24 -6.25
N GLN A 227 -9.25 -3.38 -7.04
CA GLN A 227 -7.82 -3.25 -7.14
C GLN A 227 -7.39 -1.87 -6.62
N TYR A 228 -6.37 -1.88 -5.77
CA TYR A 228 -5.66 -0.67 -5.36
C TYR A 228 -4.25 -0.77 -5.91
N SER A 229 -3.83 0.22 -6.70
CA SER A 229 -2.50 0.25 -7.31
C SER A 229 -1.75 1.49 -6.86
N GLN A 230 -0.45 1.34 -6.65
CA GLN A 230 0.46 2.43 -6.37
C GLN A 230 1.75 2.22 -7.12
N VAL A 231 2.22 3.25 -7.81
CA VAL A 231 3.49 3.27 -8.53
C VAL A 231 4.50 4.03 -7.69
N GLY A 232 5.64 3.43 -7.44
CA GLY A 232 6.72 4.02 -6.63
C GLY A 232 7.67 4.95 -7.41
N GLY A 233 7.47 5.08 -8.70
CA GLY A 233 8.36 5.84 -9.58
C GLY A 233 9.43 4.98 -10.25
N GLN A 234 10.25 5.63 -11.06
CA GLN A 234 11.36 4.99 -11.76
C GLN A 234 12.66 5.30 -11.03
N TYR A 235 13.30 4.29 -10.49
CA TYR A 235 14.53 4.41 -9.73
C TYR A 235 15.61 3.45 -10.25
N PRO A 236 16.88 3.86 -10.31
CA PRO A 236 17.96 2.94 -10.62
C PRO A 236 18.17 1.96 -9.46
N VAL A 237 18.04 0.67 -9.73
CA VAL A 237 18.55 -0.37 -8.85
C VAL A 237 20.01 -0.57 -9.18
N LEU A 238 20.90 -0.14 -8.29
CA LEU A 238 22.33 -0.15 -8.53
C LEU A 238 22.86 -1.58 -8.65
N ARG A 239 23.90 -1.76 -9.44
CA ARG A 239 24.64 -3.02 -9.60
C ARG A 239 24.95 -3.67 -8.26
N GLY A 240 24.61 -4.96 -8.09
CA GLY A 240 24.91 -5.75 -6.89
C GLY A 240 24.24 -5.27 -5.61
N GLN A 241 23.25 -4.37 -5.71
CA GLN A 241 22.55 -3.82 -4.56
C GLN A 241 21.09 -4.31 -4.51
N THR A 242 20.56 -4.35 -3.29
CA THR A 242 19.14 -4.63 -3.03
C THR A 242 18.45 -3.35 -2.61
N GLY A 243 17.43 -2.96 -3.36
CA GLY A 243 16.57 -1.83 -3.02
C GLY A 243 15.32 -2.28 -2.28
N GLU A 244 14.86 -1.48 -1.31
CA GLU A 244 13.59 -1.67 -0.60
C GLU A 244 12.66 -0.49 -0.87
N TRP A 245 11.41 -0.77 -1.24
CA TRP A 245 10.38 0.25 -1.43
C TRP A 245 9.28 0.11 -0.40
N ASN A 246 8.73 1.22 0.06
CA ASN A 246 7.64 1.24 1.01
C ASN A 246 6.38 1.79 0.34
N PHE A 247 5.45 0.92 -0.04
CA PHE A 247 4.16 1.28 -0.58
C PHE A 247 3.12 1.34 0.52
N GLN A 248 2.50 2.51 0.69
CA GLN A 248 1.49 2.75 1.72
C GLN A 248 0.10 2.78 1.10
N HIS A 249 -0.68 1.73 1.32
CA HIS A 249 -2.06 1.63 0.88
C HIS A 249 -3.01 1.93 2.04
N ASN A 250 -4.06 2.69 1.77
CA ASN A 250 -5.10 2.94 2.77
C ASN A 250 -5.73 1.63 3.24
N ARG A 251 -5.86 1.46 4.55
CA ARG A 251 -6.53 0.29 5.11
C ARG A 251 -8.03 0.31 4.76
N PRO A 252 -8.55 -0.75 4.11
CA PRO A 252 -9.96 -0.84 3.76
C PRO A 252 -10.85 -0.84 5.01
N PHE A 253 -11.87 0.03 5.02
CA PHE A 253 -12.78 0.19 6.15
C PHE A 253 -13.51 -1.11 6.53
N TRP A 254 -13.96 -1.89 5.53
CA TRP A 254 -14.66 -3.15 5.74
C TRP A 254 -13.74 -4.34 6.01
N GLY A 255 -12.42 -4.14 5.95
CA GLY A 255 -11.49 -5.25 6.06
C GLY A 255 -11.68 -6.32 4.98
N GLY A 256 -11.20 -7.54 5.24
CA GLY A 256 -11.40 -8.67 4.34
C GLY A 256 -10.10 -9.39 3.97
N ILE A 257 -10.19 -10.19 2.90
CA ILE A 257 -9.07 -10.96 2.37
C ILE A 257 -8.59 -10.29 1.08
N PHE A 258 -7.29 -10.01 1.03
CA PHE A 258 -6.63 -9.31 -0.09
C PHE A 258 -5.46 -10.14 -0.59
N LYS A 259 -5.18 -10.04 -1.88
CA LYS A 259 -3.96 -10.55 -2.49
C LYS A 259 -3.06 -9.35 -2.82
N ALA A 260 -1.88 -9.29 -2.23
CA ALA A 260 -0.88 -8.29 -2.57
C ALA A 260 0.07 -8.84 -3.63
N SER A 261 0.48 -7.99 -4.57
CA SER A 261 1.51 -8.31 -5.56
C SER A 261 2.38 -7.08 -5.83
N VAL A 262 3.60 -7.33 -6.26
CA VAL A 262 4.53 -6.31 -6.74
C VAL A 262 4.91 -6.61 -8.17
N THR A 263 5.13 -5.57 -8.95
CA THR A 263 5.61 -5.65 -10.32
C THR A 263 6.78 -4.69 -10.46
N ALA A 264 7.88 -5.18 -11.01
CA ALA A 264 9.01 -4.36 -11.45
C ALA A 264 9.10 -4.48 -12.98
N THR A 265 9.16 -3.35 -13.66
CA THR A 265 9.26 -3.28 -15.12
C THR A 265 10.53 -2.52 -15.48
N TYR A 266 11.38 -3.10 -16.31
CA TYR A 266 12.65 -2.50 -16.69
C TYR A 266 13.05 -2.84 -18.14
N ASP A 267 13.99 -2.08 -18.70
CA ASP A 267 14.55 -2.31 -20.04
C ASP A 267 15.63 -3.39 -19.99
N ARG A 268 15.41 -4.48 -20.72
CA ARG A 268 16.39 -5.59 -20.87
C ARG A 268 17.45 -5.34 -21.92
N ASN A 269 17.24 -4.38 -22.82
CA ASN A 269 18.20 -4.16 -23.91
C ASN A 269 19.56 -3.77 -23.33
N VAL A 270 20.55 -4.61 -23.55
CA VAL A 270 21.93 -4.41 -23.07
C VAL A 270 22.64 -3.29 -23.77
N GLU A 271 22.24 -2.95 -25.01
CA GLU A 271 22.81 -1.84 -25.77
C GLU A 271 22.43 -0.47 -25.21
N ASN A 272 21.38 -0.41 -24.39
CA ASN A 272 20.92 0.81 -23.73
C ASN A 272 21.52 0.90 -22.33
N PHE A 273 22.69 1.48 -22.20
CA PHE A 273 23.33 1.61 -20.89
C PHE A 273 22.51 2.50 -19.95
N ILE A 274 22.28 3.74 -20.33
CA ILE A 274 21.43 4.67 -19.56
C ILE A 274 20.53 5.42 -20.54
N GLY A 275 19.23 5.13 -20.45
CA GLY A 275 18.21 5.72 -21.30
C GLY A 275 18.09 5.05 -22.69
N SER A 276 16.89 4.93 -23.18
CA SER A 276 16.59 4.39 -24.52
C SER A 276 15.31 5.00 -25.05
N ASP A 277 15.33 5.32 -26.34
CA ASP A 277 14.12 5.75 -27.07
C ASP A 277 13.19 4.56 -27.41
N ASN A 278 13.71 3.32 -27.33
CA ASN A 278 12.95 2.10 -27.64
C ASN A 278 13.26 1.00 -26.62
N PRO A 279 12.71 1.09 -25.38
CA PRO A 279 12.99 0.13 -24.33
C PRO A 279 12.36 -1.24 -24.62
N ASP A 280 13.15 -2.32 -24.51
CA ASP A 280 12.63 -3.70 -24.47
C ASP A 280 12.21 -4.05 -23.04
N LYS A 281 10.98 -3.73 -22.70
CA LYS A 281 10.48 -3.84 -21.32
C LYS A 281 10.23 -5.29 -20.91
N THR A 282 10.85 -5.67 -19.81
CA THR A 282 10.60 -6.94 -19.11
C THR A 282 9.85 -6.65 -17.81
N GLU A 283 8.80 -7.43 -17.57
CA GLU A 283 8.02 -7.37 -16.34
C GLU A 283 8.35 -8.55 -15.43
N LEU A 284 8.78 -8.27 -14.20
CA LEU A 284 8.86 -9.26 -13.12
C LEU A 284 7.62 -9.13 -12.25
N LYS A 285 6.95 -10.24 -12.01
CA LYS A 285 5.76 -10.29 -11.16
C LYS A 285 5.99 -11.26 -10.01
N TYR A 286 5.78 -10.78 -8.80
CA TYR A 286 5.81 -11.59 -7.60
C TYR A 286 4.40 -11.68 -7.02
N ASP A 287 3.77 -12.84 -7.19
CA ASP A 287 2.48 -13.14 -6.58
C ASP A 287 2.71 -13.51 -5.12
N SER A 288 2.33 -12.63 -4.22
CA SER A 288 2.60 -12.82 -2.83
C SER A 288 1.38 -13.26 -2.01
N ILE A 289 1.47 -13.05 -0.76
CA ILE A 289 0.66 -13.45 0.37
C ILE A 289 -0.77 -12.94 0.31
N TRP A 290 -1.65 -13.77 0.82
CA TRP A 290 -2.99 -13.35 1.20
C TRP A 290 -2.93 -12.58 2.51
N LEU A 291 -3.46 -11.35 2.49
CA LEU A 291 -3.56 -10.48 3.64
C LEU A 291 -4.96 -10.55 4.23
N PHE A 292 -5.05 -10.85 5.51
CA PHE A 292 -6.30 -10.69 6.25
C PHE A 292 -6.28 -9.35 6.99
N VAL A 293 -7.12 -8.43 6.56
CA VAL A 293 -7.26 -7.10 7.16
C VAL A 293 -8.50 -7.09 8.05
N VAL A 294 -8.29 -6.90 9.35
CA VAL A 294 -9.39 -6.79 10.31
C VAL A 294 -10.21 -5.53 10.00
N PRO A 295 -11.56 -5.62 9.94
CA PRO A 295 -12.42 -4.47 9.72
C PRO A 295 -12.21 -3.36 10.77
N HIS A 296 -12.53 -2.12 10.38
CA HIS A 296 -12.64 -1.03 11.35
C HIS A 296 -13.68 -1.40 12.42
N PRO A 297 -13.52 -1.05 13.72
CA PRO A 297 -14.45 -1.46 14.79
C PRO A 297 -15.93 -1.18 14.48
N VAL A 298 -16.23 -0.05 13.84
CA VAL A 298 -17.61 0.29 13.43
C VAL A 298 -18.09 -0.64 12.30
N ALA A 299 -17.25 -0.94 11.31
CA ALA A 299 -17.57 -1.87 10.24
C ALA A 299 -17.83 -3.27 10.80
N PHE A 300 -16.98 -3.75 11.71
CA PHE A 300 -17.14 -5.03 12.38
C PHE A 300 -18.47 -5.12 13.16
N ALA A 301 -18.86 -4.05 13.88
CA ALA A 301 -20.14 -4.01 14.59
C ALA A 301 -21.33 -4.10 13.62
N VAL A 302 -21.26 -3.43 12.46
CA VAL A 302 -22.29 -3.51 11.41
C VAL A 302 -22.36 -4.90 10.81
N GLU A 303 -21.23 -5.50 10.46
CA GLU A 303 -21.16 -6.88 9.90
C GLU A 303 -21.74 -7.90 10.88
N LEU A 304 -21.39 -7.78 12.16
CA LEU A 304 -21.94 -8.64 13.22
C LEU A 304 -23.46 -8.47 13.37
N ALA A 305 -23.96 -7.23 13.34
CA ALA A 305 -25.40 -6.95 13.41
C ALA A 305 -26.15 -7.56 12.20
N VAL A 306 -25.59 -7.44 11.00
CA VAL A 306 -26.14 -8.05 9.77
C VAL A 306 -26.14 -9.58 9.89
N LEU A 307 -25.04 -10.18 10.34
CA LEU A 307 -24.95 -11.63 10.55
C LEU A 307 -26.01 -12.14 11.54
N LEU A 308 -26.13 -11.48 12.68
CA LEU A 308 -27.16 -11.82 13.68
C LEU A 308 -28.58 -11.64 13.12
N GLY A 309 -28.83 -10.59 12.33
CA GLY A 309 -30.10 -10.37 11.62
C GLY A 309 -30.43 -11.51 10.65
N VAL A 310 -29.47 -11.96 9.87
CA VAL A 310 -29.62 -13.10 8.93
C VAL A 310 -29.91 -14.39 9.70
N ILE A 311 -29.16 -14.67 10.78
CA ILE A 311 -29.40 -15.84 11.63
C ILE A 311 -30.80 -15.79 12.23
N TYR A 312 -31.23 -14.64 12.76
CA TYR A 312 -32.57 -14.45 13.29
C TYR A 312 -33.65 -14.72 12.22
N LEU A 313 -33.46 -14.18 11.02
CA LEU A 313 -34.37 -14.37 9.89
C LEU A 313 -34.45 -15.84 9.48
N MET A 314 -33.31 -16.54 9.38
CA MET A 314 -33.27 -17.98 9.10
C MET A 314 -34.03 -18.81 10.14
N ILE A 315 -33.83 -18.52 11.43
CA ILE A 315 -34.54 -19.17 12.51
C ILE A 315 -36.07 -18.92 12.39
N ARG A 316 -36.43 -17.67 12.11
CA ARG A 316 -37.84 -17.29 11.91
C ARG A 316 -38.48 -18.00 10.74
N LEU A 317 -37.79 -18.08 9.59
CA LEU A 317 -38.25 -18.79 8.39
C LEU A 317 -38.38 -20.29 8.65
N ARG A 318 -37.39 -20.93 9.29
CA ARG A 318 -37.46 -22.35 9.66
C ARG A 318 -38.66 -22.64 10.54
N ARG A 319 -38.95 -21.77 11.55
CA ARG A 319 -40.14 -21.90 12.43
C ARG A 319 -41.43 -21.74 11.62
N SER A 320 -41.52 -20.77 10.70
CA SER A 320 -42.68 -20.58 9.84
C SER A 320 -42.95 -21.77 8.93
N LEU A 321 -41.90 -22.31 8.29
CA LEU A 321 -41.98 -23.47 7.40
C LEU A 321 -42.35 -24.77 8.16
N SER A 322 -41.84 -24.94 9.39
CA SER A 322 -42.22 -26.09 10.22
C SER A 322 -43.68 -26.08 10.60
N VAL A 323 -44.24 -24.91 10.89
CA VAL A 323 -45.69 -24.75 11.17
C VAL A 323 -46.51 -25.06 9.93
N LYS A 324 -46.13 -24.56 8.76
CA LYS A 324 -46.81 -24.86 7.46
C LYS A 324 -46.77 -26.35 7.10
N ARG A 325 -45.62 -27.01 7.35
CA ARG A 325 -45.50 -28.47 7.13
C ARG A 325 -46.35 -29.30 8.08
N ALA A 326 -46.42 -28.89 9.34
CA ALA A 326 -47.28 -29.54 10.33
C ALA A 326 -48.79 -29.44 9.98
N VAL A 327 -49.19 -28.32 9.34
CA VAL A 327 -50.62 -28.11 8.93
C VAL A 327 -50.95 -28.93 7.68
N LYS A 328 -49.97 -29.37 6.85
CA LYS A 328 -50.21 -30.15 5.64
C LYS A 328 -50.37 -31.67 5.90
N ASN A 329 -50.10 -32.15 7.11
CA ASN A 329 -50.29 -33.57 7.45
C ASN A 329 -51.77 -33.89 7.70
N ASP A 330 -52.16 -35.17 7.49
CA ASP A 330 -53.51 -35.73 7.67
C ASP A 330 -54.06 -35.47 9.10
N TRP A 331 -54.74 -34.36 9.27
CA TRP A 331 -55.28 -33.94 10.54
C TRP A 331 -56.67 -34.58 10.74
N ARG A 332 -56.82 -35.35 11.82
CA ARG A 332 -58.07 -36.00 12.17
C ARG A 332 -58.83 -35.21 13.22
N SER A 333 -60.14 -35.27 13.18
CA SER A 333 -60.99 -34.69 14.25
C SER A 333 -60.80 -35.48 15.56
N TYR A 334 -60.48 -34.74 16.63
CA TYR A 334 -60.34 -35.24 17.98
C TYR A 334 -61.29 -34.49 18.91
N THR A 335 -62.06 -35.23 19.72
CA THR A 335 -62.90 -34.63 20.74
C THR A 335 -62.12 -34.47 22.03
N VAL A 336 -62.00 -33.25 22.49
CA VAL A 336 -61.29 -32.88 23.72
C VAL A 336 -61.89 -33.55 24.92
N ARG A 337 -61.06 -34.20 25.73
CA ARG A 337 -61.49 -34.85 26.98
C ARG A 337 -61.26 -33.92 28.15
N SER A 338 -61.95 -34.16 29.28
CA SER A 338 -61.72 -33.44 30.54
C SER A 338 -60.27 -33.66 30.98
N GLY A 339 -59.51 -32.56 31.23
CA GLY A 339 -58.07 -32.57 31.54
C GLY A 339 -57.11 -32.48 30.40
N ASP A 340 -57.58 -32.41 29.13
CA ASP A 340 -56.69 -32.18 27.98
C ASP A 340 -56.18 -30.75 27.96
N ASP A 341 -54.90 -30.60 27.73
CA ASP A 341 -54.19 -29.34 27.55
C ASP A 341 -53.52 -29.29 26.19
N VAL A 342 -53.52 -28.10 25.56
CA VAL A 342 -52.93 -27.86 24.24
C VAL A 342 -51.47 -28.29 24.17
N LYS A 343 -50.67 -28.03 25.23
CA LYS A 343 -49.23 -28.35 25.27
C LYS A 343 -49.03 -29.86 25.40
N LEU A 344 -49.85 -30.52 26.23
CA LEU A 344 -49.79 -31.98 26.43
C LEU A 344 -50.18 -32.73 25.16
N LEU A 345 -51.28 -32.33 24.51
CA LEU A 345 -51.71 -32.92 23.25
C LEU A 345 -50.67 -32.69 22.11
N ALA A 346 -50.12 -31.52 22.01
CA ALA A 346 -49.07 -31.21 21.05
C ALA A 346 -47.84 -32.10 21.25
N LYS A 347 -47.38 -32.25 22.50
CA LYS A 347 -46.27 -33.13 22.88
C LYS A 347 -46.53 -34.58 22.52
N LYS A 348 -47.73 -35.08 22.82
CA LYS A 348 -48.13 -36.45 22.51
C LYS A 348 -48.14 -36.76 21.02
N HIS A 349 -48.48 -35.77 20.21
CA HIS A 349 -48.51 -35.89 18.75
C HIS A 349 -47.20 -35.40 18.04
N GLY A 350 -46.17 -35.04 18.77
CA GLY A 350 -44.87 -34.67 18.25
C GLY A 350 -44.86 -33.36 17.46
N ILE A 351 -45.75 -32.43 17.76
CA ILE A 351 -45.87 -31.12 17.11
C ILE A 351 -45.68 -29.98 18.17
N SER A 352 -45.35 -28.76 17.69
CA SER A 352 -45.36 -27.64 18.60
C SER A 352 -46.79 -27.24 19.00
N TRP A 353 -46.97 -26.87 20.24
CA TRP A 353 -48.31 -26.40 20.73
C TRP A 353 -48.81 -25.17 19.94
N LYS A 354 -47.89 -24.32 19.44
CA LYS A 354 -48.24 -23.19 18.59
C LYS A 354 -48.78 -23.62 17.24
N ALA A 355 -48.25 -24.69 16.66
CA ALA A 355 -48.77 -25.28 15.44
C ALA A 355 -50.17 -25.87 15.63
N LEU A 356 -50.38 -26.54 16.77
CA LEU A 356 -51.72 -27.08 17.15
C LEU A 356 -52.75 -25.97 17.32
N ALA A 357 -52.38 -24.91 18.07
CA ALA A 357 -53.24 -23.75 18.31
C ALA A 357 -53.59 -23.03 16.98
N SER A 358 -52.57 -22.83 16.11
CA SER A 358 -52.75 -22.16 14.82
C SER A 358 -53.67 -22.97 13.87
N ALA A 359 -53.46 -24.29 13.80
CA ALA A 359 -54.28 -25.18 12.95
C ALA A 359 -55.75 -25.21 13.39
N ASN A 360 -56.00 -25.02 14.68
CA ASN A 360 -57.37 -25.01 15.26
C ASN A 360 -57.88 -23.59 15.49
N LYS A 361 -57.14 -22.54 15.07
CA LYS A 361 -57.52 -21.12 15.27
C LYS A 361 -57.81 -20.75 16.71
N LEU A 362 -57.13 -21.41 17.69
CA LEU A 362 -57.29 -21.13 19.11
C LEU A 362 -56.71 -19.75 19.45
N LYS A 363 -57.43 -18.99 20.25
CA LYS A 363 -57.02 -17.67 20.78
C LYS A 363 -56.50 -17.80 22.21
N ALA A 364 -55.65 -16.88 22.62
CA ALA A 364 -55.22 -16.80 24.03
C ALA A 364 -56.44 -16.69 24.93
N PRO A 365 -56.47 -17.40 26.08
CA PRO A 365 -55.41 -18.17 26.72
C PRO A 365 -55.20 -19.62 26.25
N TYR A 366 -55.65 -20.02 25.09
CA TYR A 366 -55.45 -21.35 24.46
C TYR A 366 -56.04 -22.53 25.26
N THR A 367 -57.09 -22.28 26.03
CA THR A 367 -57.82 -23.32 26.80
C THR A 367 -58.71 -24.16 25.91
N LEU A 368 -58.75 -25.47 26.18
CA LEU A 368 -59.60 -26.40 25.49
C LEU A 368 -60.83 -26.70 26.39
N LYS A 369 -62.03 -26.79 25.79
CA LYS A 369 -63.23 -27.17 26.52
C LYS A 369 -63.52 -28.64 26.27
N ALA A 370 -63.86 -29.41 27.31
CA ALA A 370 -64.25 -30.80 27.16
C ALA A 370 -65.45 -30.90 26.21
N GLY A 371 -65.38 -31.83 25.25
CA GLY A 371 -66.40 -31.99 24.18
C GLY A 371 -66.14 -31.18 22.92
N GLU A 372 -65.19 -30.25 22.91
CA GLU A 372 -64.82 -29.49 21.72
C GLU A 372 -64.10 -30.37 20.71
N LYS A 373 -64.38 -30.19 19.40
CA LYS A 373 -63.72 -30.88 18.33
C LYS A 373 -62.55 -30.07 17.79
N ILE A 374 -61.33 -30.60 17.96
CA ILE A 374 -60.09 -29.99 17.42
C ILE A 374 -59.47 -30.93 16.40
N LYS A 375 -58.65 -30.37 15.53
CA LYS A 375 -57.86 -31.16 14.57
C LYS A 375 -56.51 -31.53 15.21
N LEU A 376 -56.18 -32.83 15.21
CA LEU A 376 -54.92 -33.39 15.65
C LEU A 376 -54.26 -34.17 14.51
N PRO A 377 -52.91 -34.09 14.30
CA PRO A 377 -52.25 -34.93 13.36
C PRO A 377 -52.28 -36.40 13.78
N ALA A 378 -52.33 -37.32 12.83
CA ALA A 378 -52.25 -38.76 13.13
C ALA A 378 -50.99 -39.05 13.94
N SER A 379 -51.06 -39.76 15.06
CA SER A 379 -49.90 -40.03 15.90
C SER A 379 -48.93 -40.98 15.14
N LYS A 380 -47.61 -40.73 15.29
CA LYS A 380 -46.57 -41.59 14.73
C LYS A 380 -46.70 -43.06 15.18
N ALA A 381 -47.26 -43.33 16.32
CA ALA A 381 -47.55 -44.69 16.83
C ALA A 381 -48.57 -45.44 15.98
N ALA A 382 -49.56 -44.73 15.43
CA ALA A 382 -50.58 -45.35 14.58
C ALA A 382 -50.09 -45.64 13.13
N ALA A 383 -49.03 -44.95 12.68
CA ALA A 383 -48.40 -45.22 11.39
C ALA A 383 -47.52 -46.48 11.41
N LYS A 384 -46.88 -46.80 12.56
CA LYS A 384 -45.99 -47.97 12.71
C LYS A 384 -46.80 -49.30 12.81
N GLY A 385 -48.10 -49.25 13.13
CA GLY A 385 -48.96 -50.44 13.24
C GLY A 385 -49.57 -50.91 11.92
N ARG A 386 -49.39 -50.17 10.78
CA ARG A 386 -49.97 -50.55 9.48
C ARG A 386 -49.07 -51.40 8.59
N ASP A 387 -47.78 -51.52 8.90
CA ASP A 387 -46.81 -52.23 8.07
C ASP A 387 -46.42 -53.64 8.60
N GLN A 388 -47.23 -54.25 9.48
CA GLN A 388 -47.09 -55.67 9.76
C GLN A 388 -48.03 -56.44 8.82
N PRO A 389 -47.50 -57.32 7.92
CA PRO A 389 -48.36 -58.23 7.13
C PRO A 389 -49.05 -59.20 8.10
N ARG A 390 -50.37 -59.34 7.99
CA ARG A 390 -51.12 -60.38 8.68
C ARG A 390 -50.54 -61.74 8.28
N LYS A 391 -49.94 -62.45 9.23
CA LYS A 391 -49.70 -63.88 9.07
C LYS A 391 -51.06 -64.56 8.90
N ILE A 392 -51.26 -65.14 7.74
CA ILE A 392 -52.36 -66.08 7.48
C ILE A 392 -51.88 -67.41 8.05
N ASP A 393 -52.42 -67.79 9.21
CA ASP A 393 -52.28 -69.16 9.72
C ASP A 393 -53.08 -70.06 8.81
N VAL A 394 -52.41 -70.90 8.01
CA VAL A 394 -52.96 -71.99 7.29
C VAL A 394 -53.07 -73.17 8.25
N ILE A 395 -54.31 -73.48 8.70
CA ILE A 395 -54.64 -74.68 9.44
C ILE A 395 -54.68 -75.82 8.46
N LYS A 396 -53.90 -76.87 8.80
CA LYS A 396 -54.02 -78.20 8.20
C LYS A 396 -55.12 -78.97 8.85
#